data_b972bd3108c702beb8065f8bddd630fa
#
_entry.id   b972bd3108c702beb8065f8bddd630fa
#
_cell.length_a   1.000
_cell.length_b   1.000
_cell.length_c   1.000
_cell.angle_alpha   90.00
_cell.angle_beta   90.00
_cell.angle_gamma   90.00
#
_symmetry.space_group_name_H-M   'P 1'
#
loop_
_entity.id
_entity.type
_entity.pdbx_description
1 polymer ?
#
loop_
_entity_poly.entity_id
_entity_poly.type
_entity_poly.pdbx_seq_one_letter_code
_entity_poly.pdbx_strand_id
1 'polypeptide(L)'
;MIVVDTSIWIAVLRSRTAPEAAVLAQLLDADSVILPVPVRLELLLGAGAGDRARLRSVLSALPVAYPDDDTWKLVEQWADQVTGRGQRFGVGDLLIAALASERGAAVWSLDRDFERMAQLKLVTRYAP
;
A
#
# COMPACT_ATOMS: atom_id res chain seq x y z
N MET A 1 3.66 11.99 -3.05
CA MET A 1 3.33 10.66 -3.60
C MET A 1 2.48 9.89 -2.58
N ILE A 2 1.65 9.03 -3.07
CA ILE A 2 0.71 8.24 -2.27
C ILE A 2 0.95 6.76 -2.54
N VAL A 3 1.08 5.99 -1.48
CA VAL A 3 1.01 4.53 -1.54
C VAL A 3 -0.45 4.14 -1.37
N VAL A 4 -0.99 3.49 -2.38
CA VAL A 4 -2.38 2.99 -2.37
C VAL A 4 -2.33 1.52 -1.96
N ASP A 5 -2.91 1.23 -0.79
CA ASP A 5 -2.93 -0.14 -0.26
C ASP A 5 -3.85 -1.05 -1.09
N THR A 6 -3.58 -2.34 -1.00
CA THR A 6 -4.36 -3.39 -1.67
C THR A 6 -5.87 -3.24 -1.43
N SER A 7 -6.29 -2.86 -0.23
CA SER A 7 -7.71 -2.69 0.13
C SER A 7 -8.43 -1.68 -0.76
N ILE A 8 -7.78 -0.59 -1.11
CA ILE A 8 -8.34 0.44 -2.01
C ILE A 8 -8.47 -0.11 -3.42
N TRP A 9 -7.41 -0.74 -3.94
CA TRP A 9 -7.44 -1.34 -5.27
C TRP A 9 -8.56 -2.35 -5.40
N ILE A 10 -8.73 -3.21 -4.40
CA ILE A 10 -9.79 -4.23 -4.39
C ILE A 10 -11.17 -3.57 -4.40
N ALA A 11 -11.38 -2.53 -3.57
CA ALA A 11 -12.65 -1.82 -3.54
C ALA A 11 -13.03 -1.25 -4.91
N VAL A 12 -12.07 -0.64 -5.60
CA VAL A 12 -12.28 -0.05 -6.94
C VAL A 12 -12.50 -1.12 -8.00
N LEU A 13 -11.76 -2.23 -7.94
CA LEU A 13 -11.91 -3.35 -8.87
C LEU A 13 -13.26 -4.05 -8.72
N ARG A 14 -13.81 -4.09 -7.51
CA ARG A 14 -15.13 -4.70 -7.23
C ARG A 14 -16.30 -3.80 -7.65
N SER A 15 -16.10 -2.49 -7.59
CA SER A 15 -17.18 -1.55 -7.89
C SER A 15 -16.63 -0.24 -8.46
N ARG A 16 -16.98 0.05 -9.71
CA ARG A 16 -16.60 1.31 -10.37
C ARG A 16 -17.29 2.52 -9.76
N THR A 17 -18.36 2.30 -9.00
CA THR A 17 -19.11 3.36 -8.31
C THR A 17 -18.67 3.53 -6.85
N ALA A 18 -17.67 2.78 -6.41
CA ALA A 18 -17.10 2.96 -5.08
C ALA A 18 -16.60 4.40 -4.91
N PRO A 19 -16.75 4.99 -3.70
CA PRO A 19 -16.28 6.38 -3.46
C PRO A 19 -14.78 6.55 -3.77
N GLU A 20 -14.00 5.51 -3.59
CA GLU A 20 -12.56 5.52 -3.81
C GLU A 20 -12.18 5.58 -5.29
N ALA A 21 -13.09 5.18 -6.20
CA ALA A 21 -12.77 5.08 -7.63
C ALA A 21 -12.40 6.43 -8.24
N ALA A 22 -13.15 7.48 -7.95
CA ALA A 22 -12.87 8.82 -8.48
C ALA A 22 -11.56 9.38 -7.92
N VAL A 23 -11.31 9.17 -6.65
CA VAL A 23 -10.07 9.63 -5.99
C VAL A 23 -8.86 8.91 -6.57
N LEU A 24 -8.95 7.59 -6.73
CA LEU A 24 -7.85 6.81 -7.32
C LEU A 24 -7.57 7.26 -8.76
N ALA A 25 -8.61 7.48 -9.56
CA ALA A 25 -8.45 7.97 -10.92
C ALA A 25 -7.71 9.33 -10.95
N GLN A 26 -8.05 10.25 -10.06
CA GLN A 26 -7.37 11.53 -9.96
C GLN A 26 -5.90 11.38 -9.58
N LEU A 27 -5.59 10.50 -8.63
CA LEU A 27 -4.21 10.25 -8.21
C LEU A 27 -3.38 9.61 -9.33
N LEU A 28 -3.97 8.69 -10.08
CA LEU A 28 -3.31 8.07 -11.23
C LEU A 28 -3.06 9.08 -12.35
N ASP A 29 -4.05 9.92 -12.66
CA ASP A 29 -3.91 10.97 -13.67
C ASP A 29 -2.83 12.00 -13.30
N ALA A 30 -2.65 12.24 -12.01
CA ALA A 30 -1.64 13.17 -11.51
C ALA A 30 -0.26 12.53 -11.32
N ASP A 31 -0.07 11.29 -11.71
CA ASP A 31 1.18 10.53 -11.51
C ASP A 31 1.63 10.53 -10.03
N SER A 32 0.67 10.45 -9.12
CA SER A 32 0.92 10.59 -7.67
C SER A 32 0.97 9.26 -6.93
N VAL A 33 0.86 8.13 -7.64
CA VAL A 33 0.78 6.80 -7.02
C VAL A 33 2.10 6.06 -7.13
N ILE A 34 2.55 5.51 -6.00
CA ILE A 34 3.66 4.56 -5.93
C ILE A 34 3.07 3.18 -5.62
N LEU A 35 3.58 2.16 -6.29
CA LEU A 35 3.14 0.79 -6.12
C LEU A 35 4.22 0.00 -5.35
N PRO A 36 4.01 -0.28 -4.06
CA PRO A 36 4.89 -1.20 -3.35
C PRO A 36 4.79 -2.60 -3.96
N VAL A 37 5.91 -3.29 -4.12
CA VAL A 37 5.89 -4.62 -4.72
C VAL A 37 4.97 -5.60 -3.98
N PRO A 38 4.82 -5.57 -2.63
CA PRO A 38 3.85 -6.43 -1.95
C PRO A 38 2.42 -6.20 -2.42
N VAL A 39 2.01 -4.95 -2.63
CA VAL A 39 0.68 -4.62 -3.15
C VAL A 39 0.50 -5.20 -4.54
N ARG A 40 1.50 -5.03 -5.42
CA ARG A 40 1.46 -5.59 -6.76
C ARG A 40 1.25 -7.10 -6.74
N LEU A 41 2.00 -7.80 -5.89
CA LEU A 41 1.90 -9.26 -5.79
C LEU A 41 0.55 -9.70 -5.22
N GLU A 42 0.05 -9.03 -4.19
CA GLU A 42 -1.26 -9.35 -3.61
C GLU A 42 -2.37 -9.21 -4.66
N LEU A 43 -2.33 -8.12 -5.45
CA LEU A 43 -3.31 -7.90 -6.50
C LEU A 43 -3.24 -8.95 -7.59
N LEU A 44 -2.04 -9.28 -8.06
CA LEU A 44 -1.84 -10.28 -9.12
C LEU A 44 -2.20 -11.69 -8.64
N LEU A 45 -1.92 -12.03 -7.37
CA LEU A 45 -2.27 -13.32 -6.80
C LEU A 45 -3.77 -13.45 -6.59
N GLY A 46 -4.47 -12.35 -6.29
CA GLY A 46 -5.91 -12.36 -6.08
C GLY A 46 -6.73 -12.21 -7.35
N ALA A 47 -6.12 -11.87 -8.49
CA ALA A 47 -6.84 -11.64 -9.73
C ALA A 47 -7.27 -12.96 -10.38
N GLY A 48 -8.48 -12.98 -10.92
CA GLY A 48 -8.94 -14.08 -11.77
C GLY A 48 -8.16 -14.17 -13.06
N ALA A 49 -8.17 -15.36 -13.70
CA ALA A 49 -7.41 -15.61 -14.92
C ALA A 49 -7.76 -14.62 -16.05
N GLY A 50 -9.04 -14.21 -16.14
CA GLY A 50 -9.51 -13.27 -17.18
C GLY A 50 -9.08 -11.82 -16.95
N ASP A 51 -8.76 -11.44 -15.70
CA ASP A 51 -8.43 -10.07 -15.33
C ASP A 51 -6.94 -9.82 -15.15
N ARG A 52 -6.16 -10.88 -15.05
CA ARG A 52 -4.74 -10.79 -14.70
C ARG A 52 -3.93 -9.97 -15.70
N ALA A 53 -4.10 -10.22 -17.00
CA ALA A 53 -3.35 -9.52 -18.03
C ALA A 53 -3.67 -8.03 -18.07
N ARG A 54 -4.94 -7.68 -17.92
CA ARG A 54 -5.42 -6.30 -17.87
C ARG A 54 -4.87 -5.58 -16.63
N LEU A 55 -4.95 -6.23 -15.48
CA LEU A 55 -4.44 -5.69 -14.22
C LEU A 55 -2.92 -5.47 -14.31
N ARG A 56 -2.18 -6.45 -14.83
CA ARG A 56 -0.74 -6.32 -15.03
C ARG A 56 -0.40 -5.13 -15.92
N SER A 57 -1.16 -4.91 -16.99
CA SER A 57 -0.97 -3.77 -17.88
C SER A 57 -1.13 -2.44 -17.14
N VAL A 58 -2.18 -2.30 -16.32
CA VAL A 58 -2.42 -1.09 -15.52
C VAL A 58 -1.29 -0.88 -14.53
N LEU A 59 -0.92 -1.92 -13.78
CA LEU A 59 0.09 -1.83 -12.72
C LEU A 59 1.48 -1.56 -13.28
N SER A 60 1.79 -2.03 -14.49
CA SER A 60 3.11 -1.81 -15.10
C SER A 60 3.39 -0.37 -15.51
N ALA A 61 2.36 0.47 -15.56
CA ALA A 61 2.51 1.91 -15.80
C ALA A 61 2.93 2.68 -14.54
N LEU A 62 2.93 2.06 -13.38
CA LEU A 62 3.21 2.72 -12.11
C LEU A 62 4.66 2.50 -11.68
N PRO A 63 5.29 3.50 -11.02
CA PRO A 63 6.58 3.27 -10.41
C PRO A 63 6.44 2.28 -9.26
N VAL A 64 7.29 1.28 -9.23
CA VAL A 64 7.28 0.21 -8.23
C VAL A 64 8.33 0.50 -7.17
N ALA A 65 7.95 0.34 -5.91
CA ALA A 65 8.84 0.42 -4.77
C ALA A 65 9.28 -0.99 -4.36
N TYR A 66 10.58 -1.26 -4.45
CA TYR A 66 11.18 -2.52 -4.04
C TYR A 66 11.91 -2.35 -2.71
N PRO A 67 11.82 -3.34 -1.81
CA PRO A 67 12.62 -3.32 -0.60
C PRO A 67 14.08 -3.63 -0.93
N ASP A 68 14.98 -2.93 -0.24
CA ASP A 68 16.40 -3.27 -0.19
C ASP A 68 16.77 -3.74 1.23
N ASP A 69 18.05 -3.95 1.49
CA ASP A 69 18.50 -4.41 2.80
C ASP A 69 18.11 -3.44 3.92
N ASP A 70 18.18 -2.14 3.65
CA ASP A 70 17.81 -1.11 4.64
C ASP A 70 16.31 -1.13 4.94
N THR A 71 15.49 -1.42 3.95
CA THR A 71 14.04 -1.58 4.15
C THR A 71 13.75 -2.72 5.12
N TRP A 72 14.41 -3.86 4.94
CA TRP A 72 14.23 -5.01 5.83
C TRP A 72 14.72 -4.73 7.24
N LYS A 73 15.82 -3.99 7.39
CA LYS A 73 16.29 -3.54 8.70
C LYS A 73 15.28 -2.62 9.39
N LEU A 74 14.66 -1.72 8.62
CA LEU A 74 13.62 -0.84 9.15
C LEU A 74 12.41 -1.63 9.62
N VAL A 75 11.96 -2.61 8.83
CA VAL A 75 10.85 -3.50 9.21
C VAL A 75 11.17 -4.24 10.52
N GLU A 76 12.39 -4.74 10.66
CA GLU A 76 12.82 -5.44 11.88
C GLU A 76 12.80 -4.50 13.09
N GLN A 77 13.31 -3.28 12.96
CA GLN A 77 13.24 -2.26 14.01
C GLN A 77 11.79 -1.98 14.42
N TRP A 78 10.90 -1.84 13.44
CA TRP A 78 9.50 -1.59 13.71
C TRP A 78 8.82 -2.79 14.36
N ALA A 79 9.19 -4.00 13.97
CA ALA A 79 8.68 -5.22 14.61
C ALA A 79 8.98 -5.20 16.11
N ASP A 80 10.21 -4.83 16.49
CA ASP A 80 10.60 -4.70 17.90
C ASP A 80 9.82 -3.60 18.61
N GLN A 81 9.67 -2.44 17.98
CA GLN A 81 8.94 -1.30 18.57
C GLN A 81 7.48 -1.62 18.83
N VAL A 82 6.78 -2.19 17.83
CA VAL A 82 5.34 -2.46 17.95
C VAL A 82 5.09 -3.59 18.94
N THR A 83 5.93 -4.61 18.95
CA THR A 83 5.85 -5.71 19.91
C THR A 83 6.05 -5.21 21.34
N GLY A 84 7.02 -4.31 21.55
CA GLY A 84 7.27 -3.68 22.84
C GLY A 84 6.09 -2.85 23.35
N ARG A 85 5.20 -2.41 22.46
CA ARG A 85 3.97 -1.67 22.81
C ARG A 85 2.73 -2.58 22.82
N GLY A 86 2.89 -3.90 22.74
CA GLY A 86 1.78 -4.84 22.73
C GLY A 86 0.98 -4.85 21.44
N GLN A 87 1.55 -4.34 20.34
CA GLN A 87 0.91 -4.30 19.05
C GLN A 87 1.46 -5.37 18.12
N ARG A 88 0.63 -5.84 17.19
CA ARG A 88 1.04 -6.80 16.16
C ARG A 88 0.53 -6.36 14.80
N PHE A 89 1.39 -6.51 13.79
CA PHE A 89 1.05 -6.27 12.39
C PHE A 89 1.66 -7.38 11.54
N GLY A 90 1.04 -7.69 10.41
CA GLY A 90 1.60 -8.63 9.46
C GLY A 90 2.87 -8.08 8.80
N VAL A 91 3.75 -8.97 8.38
CA VAL A 91 4.99 -8.59 7.70
C VAL A 91 4.70 -7.80 6.43
N GLY A 92 3.69 -8.20 5.66
CA GLY A 92 3.31 -7.49 4.43
C GLY A 92 2.92 -6.04 4.69
N ASP A 93 2.12 -5.79 5.71
CA ASP A 93 1.67 -4.44 6.06
C ASP A 93 2.82 -3.58 6.58
N LEU A 94 3.70 -4.14 7.42
CA LEU A 94 4.90 -3.44 7.87
C LEU A 94 5.83 -3.11 6.70
N LEU A 95 5.95 -4.01 5.74
CA LEU A 95 6.77 -3.78 4.55
C LEU A 95 6.20 -2.67 3.68
N ILE A 96 4.89 -2.66 3.43
CA ILE A 96 4.21 -1.58 2.72
C ILE A 96 4.45 -0.25 3.41
N ALA A 97 4.27 -0.22 4.73
CA ALA A 97 4.48 0.97 5.55
C ALA A 97 5.94 1.47 5.48
N ALA A 98 6.90 0.56 5.55
CA ALA A 98 8.32 0.90 5.47
C ALA A 98 8.69 1.49 4.11
N LEU A 99 8.19 0.90 3.02
CA LEU A 99 8.41 1.40 1.68
C LEU A 99 7.81 2.81 1.49
N ALA A 100 6.64 3.06 2.08
CA ALA A 100 6.03 4.39 2.07
C ALA A 100 6.88 5.39 2.86
N SER A 101 7.28 5.02 4.06
CA SER A 101 8.08 5.88 4.95
C SER A 101 9.41 6.27 4.31
N GLU A 102 10.11 5.34 3.70
CA GLU A 102 11.38 5.59 3.04
C GLU A 102 11.27 6.61 1.89
N ARG A 103 10.11 6.69 1.28
CA ARG A 103 9.85 7.59 0.14
C ARG A 103 9.12 8.87 0.53
N GLY A 104 8.87 9.07 1.82
CA GLY A 104 8.09 10.22 2.29
C GLY A 104 6.66 10.22 1.76
N ALA A 105 6.11 9.05 1.42
CA ALA A 105 4.77 8.90 0.86
C ALA A 105 3.75 8.65 1.96
N ALA A 106 2.56 9.23 1.83
CA ALA A 106 1.43 8.89 2.68
C ALA A 106 0.78 7.59 2.20
N VAL A 107 0.10 6.90 3.10
CA VAL A 107 -0.59 5.64 2.80
C VAL A 107 -2.10 5.85 2.80
N TRP A 108 -2.74 5.41 1.75
CA TRP A 108 -4.19 5.38 1.63
C TRP A 108 -4.68 3.94 1.72
N SER A 109 -5.46 3.65 2.76
CA SER A 109 -5.93 2.29 3.05
C SER A 109 -7.30 2.32 3.71
N LEU A 110 -8.08 1.26 3.50
CA LEU A 110 -9.31 0.99 4.24
C LEU A 110 -9.05 0.09 5.46
N ASP A 111 -7.84 -0.44 5.59
CA ASP A 111 -7.46 -1.32 6.69
C ASP A 111 -7.10 -0.51 7.93
N ARG A 112 -7.71 -0.86 9.07
CA ARG A 112 -7.45 -0.21 10.35
C ARG A 112 -6.02 -0.37 10.84
N ASP A 113 -5.30 -1.36 10.36
CA ASP A 113 -3.91 -1.56 10.75
C ASP A 113 -3.05 -0.36 10.35
N PHE A 114 -3.30 0.27 9.20
CA PHE A 114 -2.59 1.48 8.81
C PHE A 114 -2.98 2.70 9.64
N GLU A 115 -4.21 2.76 10.13
CA GLU A 115 -4.63 3.76 11.10
C GLU A 115 -3.85 3.61 12.40
N ARG A 116 -3.72 2.37 12.90
CA ARG A 116 -2.93 2.08 14.11
C ARG A 116 -1.45 2.40 13.91
N MET A 117 -0.89 2.08 12.74
CA MET A 117 0.48 2.43 12.42
C MET A 117 0.71 3.94 12.37
N ALA A 118 -0.26 4.70 11.89
CA ALA A 118 -0.20 6.16 11.90
C ALA A 118 -0.22 6.72 13.33
N GLN A 119 -1.02 6.13 14.22
CA GLN A 119 -1.03 6.48 15.63
C GLN A 119 0.32 6.23 16.29
N LEU A 120 1.03 5.20 15.87
CA LEU A 120 2.40 4.89 16.31
C LEU A 120 3.47 5.72 15.58
N LYS A 121 3.06 6.61 14.69
CA LYS A 121 3.94 7.49 13.91
C LYS A 121 4.89 6.75 12.96
N LEU A 122 4.51 5.55 12.53
CA LEU A 122 5.26 4.79 11.52
C LEU A 122 4.98 5.29 10.11
N VAL A 123 3.76 5.72 9.84
CA VAL A 123 3.31 6.22 8.53
C VAL A 123 2.49 7.49 8.69
N THR A 124 2.34 8.21 7.59
CA THR A 124 1.37 9.30 7.46
C THR A 124 0.19 8.77 6.64
N ARG A 125 -1.03 9.01 7.11
CA ARG A 125 -2.22 8.61 6.39
C ARG A 125 -2.60 9.64 5.32
N TYR A 126 -3.00 9.14 4.16
CA TYR A 126 -3.72 9.95 3.17
C TYR A 126 -5.22 9.82 3.45
N ALA A 127 -5.88 10.94 3.66
CA ALA A 127 -7.32 11.02 3.90
C ALA A 127 -7.94 11.95 2.85
N PRO A 128 -8.50 11.38 1.78
CA PRO A 128 -9.16 12.20 0.73
C PRO A 128 -10.42 12.87 1.21
#